data_25937dba96d326fa394d56d74a4f2ede
#
_entry.id   25937dba96d326fa394d56d74a4f2ede
#
_cell.length_a   1.000
_cell.length_b   1.000
_cell.length_c   1.000
_cell.angle_alpha   90.00
_cell.angle_beta   90.00
_cell.angle_gamma   90.00
#
_symmetry.space_group_name_H-M   'P 1'
#
loop_
_entity.id
_entity.type
_entity.pdbx_description
1 polymer ?
#
loop_
_entity_poly.entity_id
_entity_poly.type
_entity_poly.pdbx_seq_one_letter_code
_entity_poly.pdbx_strand_id
1 'polypeptide(L)'
;IFKSGQKFVLKNRNLNKKELLIFNSFKNISVKIQNNLTFKIISTGNEFTKKHFLNPTNASYLESYLKSQNQKIDKNIHIKDSQKLLEKELNNSKSNITIVIGGTGKSEDDFDFKNFKLLINGLNLKPGKPFKAFIKNKRIFLFFPGNPCSSFVLTNILVTSLILQFKFKKKLIFDDEIAIKKI
;
A
#
# COMPACT_ATOMS: atom_id res chain seq x y z
N ILE A 1 -29.68 -28.97 -8.74
CA ILE A 1 -29.92 -28.57 -10.12
C ILE A 1 -30.06 -27.04 -10.12
N PHE A 2 -29.20 -26.34 -10.85
CA PHE A 2 -29.27 -24.88 -10.98
C PHE A 2 -30.27 -24.52 -12.06
N LYS A 3 -31.10 -23.50 -11.78
CA LYS A 3 -32.06 -22.97 -12.78
C LYS A 3 -31.36 -21.96 -13.70
N SER A 4 -31.76 -21.89 -14.96
CA SER A 4 -31.28 -20.86 -15.88
C SER A 4 -31.53 -19.45 -15.31
N GLY A 5 -30.51 -18.58 -15.35
CA GLY A 5 -30.58 -17.22 -14.76
C GLY A 5 -30.36 -17.14 -13.25
N GLN A 6 -30.22 -18.25 -12.55
CA GLN A 6 -29.94 -18.24 -11.12
C GLN A 6 -28.55 -17.67 -10.83
N LYS A 7 -28.49 -16.61 -10.00
CA LYS A 7 -27.23 -16.04 -9.50
C LYS A 7 -26.78 -16.81 -8.27
N PHE A 8 -25.62 -17.47 -8.34
CA PHE A 8 -25.01 -18.17 -7.19
C PHE A 8 -23.72 -17.53 -6.69
N VAL A 9 -23.27 -16.46 -7.35
CA VAL A 9 -22.12 -15.65 -6.91
C VAL A 9 -22.47 -14.18 -6.94
N LEU A 10 -22.19 -13.48 -5.86
CA LEU A 10 -22.36 -12.04 -5.77
C LEU A 10 -21.12 -11.31 -6.28
N LYS A 11 -21.31 -10.16 -6.93
CA LYS A 11 -20.21 -9.30 -7.36
C LYS A 11 -19.42 -8.75 -6.16
N ASN A 12 -18.13 -8.45 -6.40
CA ASN A 12 -17.27 -7.72 -5.47
C ASN A 12 -17.01 -8.41 -4.12
N ARG A 13 -16.88 -9.72 -4.12
CA ARG A 13 -16.45 -10.50 -2.95
C ARG A 13 -15.49 -11.62 -3.36
N ASN A 14 -14.75 -12.14 -2.39
CA ASN A 14 -13.94 -13.31 -2.63
C ASN A 14 -14.83 -14.55 -2.82
N LEU A 15 -14.43 -15.42 -3.73
CA LEU A 15 -15.04 -16.73 -3.88
C LEU A 15 -14.66 -17.62 -2.69
N ASN A 16 -15.63 -18.31 -2.13
CA ASN A 16 -15.37 -19.33 -1.14
C ASN A 16 -15.05 -20.68 -1.80
N LYS A 17 -14.59 -21.65 -1.00
CA LYS A 17 -14.21 -22.98 -1.51
C LYS A 17 -15.36 -23.72 -2.19
N LYS A 18 -16.60 -23.56 -1.71
CA LYS A 18 -17.79 -24.20 -2.31
C LYS A 18 -18.10 -23.60 -3.68
N GLU A 19 -17.98 -22.29 -3.82
CA GLU A 19 -18.17 -21.60 -5.10
C GLU A 19 -17.10 -21.96 -6.11
N LEU A 20 -15.84 -22.12 -5.69
CA LEU A 20 -14.77 -22.61 -6.54
C LEU A 20 -15.05 -24.04 -7.03
N LEU A 21 -15.58 -24.91 -6.15
CA LEU A 21 -15.99 -26.26 -6.55
C LEU A 21 -17.08 -26.23 -7.62
N ILE A 22 -18.08 -25.36 -7.45
CA ILE A 22 -19.16 -25.18 -8.43
C ILE A 22 -18.60 -24.67 -9.75
N PHE A 23 -17.71 -23.67 -9.73
CA PHE A 23 -17.07 -23.17 -10.94
C PHE A 23 -16.31 -24.25 -11.71
N ASN A 24 -15.58 -25.10 -10.99
CA ASN A 24 -14.82 -26.20 -11.61
C ASN A 24 -15.70 -27.29 -12.23
N SER A 25 -16.98 -27.36 -11.89
CA SER A 25 -17.91 -28.33 -12.47
C SER A 25 -18.47 -27.90 -13.83
N PHE A 26 -18.27 -26.66 -14.24
CA PHE A 26 -18.72 -26.16 -15.54
C PHE A 26 -17.56 -26.15 -16.55
N LYS A 27 -17.83 -26.59 -17.78
CA LYS A 27 -16.93 -26.43 -18.92
C LYS A 27 -17.08 -25.00 -19.48
N ASN A 28 -15.97 -24.36 -19.81
CA ASN A 28 -15.96 -23.07 -20.54
C ASN A 28 -16.59 -21.86 -19.79
N ILE A 29 -16.39 -21.77 -18.48
CA ILE A 29 -16.73 -20.55 -17.75
C ILE A 29 -15.55 -19.59 -17.77
N SER A 30 -15.80 -18.36 -18.18
CA SER A 30 -14.88 -17.23 -17.99
C SER A 30 -15.38 -16.32 -16.85
N VAL A 31 -14.51 -16.00 -15.91
CA VAL A 31 -14.84 -15.12 -14.79
C VAL A 31 -13.90 -13.92 -14.82
N LYS A 32 -14.47 -12.71 -14.79
CA LYS A 32 -13.68 -11.49 -14.63
C LYS A 32 -13.30 -11.34 -13.17
N ILE A 33 -12.04 -11.62 -12.86
CA ILE A 33 -11.48 -11.42 -11.52
C ILE A 33 -10.88 -10.03 -11.40
N GLN A 34 -10.90 -9.48 -10.19
CA GLN A 34 -10.20 -8.26 -9.87
C GLN A 34 -8.73 -8.60 -9.55
N ASN A 35 -7.80 -7.94 -10.22
CA ASN A 35 -6.38 -8.08 -9.92
C ASN A 35 -6.09 -7.53 -8.52
N ASN A 36 -5.12 -8.12 -7.82
CA ASN A 36 -4.61 -7.57 -6.57
C ASN A 36 -3.91 -6.23 -6.81
N LEU A 37 -3.85 -5.41 -5.76
CA LEU A 37 -3.01 -4.23 -5.76
C LEU A 37 -1.55 -4.63 -5.90
N THR A 38 -0.79 -3.82 -6.64
CA THR A 38 0.65 -3.96 -6.75
C THR A 38 1.33 -2.92 -5.87
N PHE A 39 2.35 -3.35 -5.16
CA PHE A 39 3.09 -2.52 -4.21
C PHE A 39 4.56 -2.41 -4.60
N LYS A 40 5.13 -1.23 -4.37
CA LYS A 40 6.57 -1.01 -4.35
C LYS A 40 6.95 -0.47 -2.98
N ILE A 41 7.99 -1.03 -2.39
CA ILE A 41 8.54 -0.58 -1.11
C ILE A 41 9.89 0.05 -1.37
N ILE A 42 10.12 1.24 -0.85
CA ILE A 42 11.38 1.96 -0.90
C ILE A 42 11.74 2.32 0.54
N SER A 43 12.83 1.79 1.06
CA SER A 43 13.41 2.27 2.32
C SER A 43 14.57 3.21 2.03
N THR A 44 14.71 4.28 2.80
CA THR A 44 15.82 5.21 2.71
C THR A 44 16.61 5.22 4.02
N GLY A 45 17.89 5.49 3.94
CA GLY A 45 18.78 5.61 5.09
C GLY A 45 20.21 5.29 4.74
N ASN A 46 21.17 5.98 5.36
CA ASN A 46 22.59 5.73 5.19
C ASN A 46 23.11 4.69 6.19
N GLU A 47 22.32 4.37 7.22
CA GLU A 47 22.64 3.42 8.28
C GLU A 47 22.68 1.96 7.80
N PHE A 48 21.96 1.64 6.72
CA PHE A 48 21.89 0.30 6.14
C PHE A 48 22.96 0.10 5.06
N THR A 49 24.20 0.45 5.35
CA THR A 49 25.31 0.20 4.42
C THR A 49 25.84 -1.22 4.59
N LYS A 50 26.60 -1.72 3.58
CA LYS A 50 27.20 -3.07 3.62
C LYS A 50 28.08 -3.36 4.84
N LYS A 51 28.49 -2.32 5.59
CA LYS A 51 29.28 -2.45 6.83
C LYS A 51 28.45 -2.75 8.08
N HIS A 52 27.15 -2.50 8.04
CA HIS A 52 26.25 -2.78 9.15
C HIS A 52 25.34 -3.93 8.72
N PHE A 53 25.38 -5.05 9.43
CA PHE A 53 24.53 -6.24 9.22
C PHE A 53 23.05 -5.99 9.54
N LEU A 54 22.62 -4.72 9.51
CA LEU A 54 21.26 -4.33 9.80
C LEU A 54 20.44 -4.31 8.50
N ASN A 55 19.38 -5.08 8.51
CA ASN A 55 18.38 -5.02 7.44
C ASN A 55 17.34 -3.90 7.76
N PRO A 56 16.76 -3.26 6.75
CA PRO A 56 15.70 -2.30 6.94
C PRO A 56 14.43 -3.00 7.49
N THR A 57 14.36 -3.10 8.82
CA THR A 57 13.34 -3.87 9.57
C THR A 57 11.92 -3.48 9.18
N ASN A 58 11.67 -2.18 8.99
CA ASN A 58 10.34 -1.66 8.62
C ASN A 58 9.91 -2.13 7.23
N ALA A 59 10.83 -2.16 6.27
CA ALA A 59 10.55 -2.65 4.91
C ALA A 59 10.31 -4.15 4.92
N SER A 60 11.08 -4.92 5.69
CA SER A 60 10.90 -6.37 5.86
C SER A 60 9.57 -6.70 6.52
N TYR A 61 9.18 -5.94 7.55
CA TYR A 61 7.87 -6.08 8.19
C TYR A 61 6.74 -5.83 7.19
N LEU A 62 6.78 -4.70 6.49
CA LEU A 62 5.76 -4.33 5.50
C LEU A 62 5.67 -5.35 4.37
N GLU A 63 6.80 -5.87 3.89
CA GLU A 63 6.84 -6.92 2.87
C GLU A 63 6.15 -8.20 3.37
N SER A 64 6.48 -8.66 4.57
CA SER A 64 5.87 -9.84 5.18
C SER A 64 4.37 -9.66 5.36
N TYR A 65 3.96 -8.47 5.82
CA TYR A 65 2.56 -8.12 5.96
C TYR A 65 1.82 -8.17 4.62
N LEU A 66 2.34 -7.52 3.58
CA LEU A 66 1.71 -7.51 2.26
C LEU A 66 1.61 -8.92 1.65
N LYS A 67 2.63 -9.75 1.84
CA LYS A 67 2.61 -11.17 1.43
C LYS A 67 1.51 -11.94 2.16
N SER A 68 1.34 -11.75 3.48
CA SER A 68 0.26 -12.38 4.25
C SER A 68 -1.13 -11.97 3.79
N GLN A 69 -1.27 -10.76 3.23
CA GLN A 69 -2.50 -10.25 2.64
C GLN A 69 -2.67 -10.65 1.16
N ASN A 70 -1.82 -11.54 0.63
CA ASN A 70 -1.79 -11.98 -0.77
C ASN A 70 -1.67 -10.80 -1.76
N GLN A 71 -0.91 -9.76 -1.40
CA GLN A 71 -0.66 -8.63 -2.30
C GLN A 71 0.60 -8.87 -3.13
N LYS A 72 0.61 -8.34 -4.37
CA LYS A 72 1.77 -8.41 -5.25
C LYS A 72 2.76 -7.31 -4.89
N ILE A 73 4.02 -7.68 -4.68
CA ILE A 73 5.13 -6.75 -4.47
C ILE A 73 5.99 -6.76 -5.72
N ASP A 74 6.02 -5.63 -6.44
CA ASP A 74 6.82 -5.49 -7.65
C ASP A 74 8.30 -5.31 -7.33
N LYS A 75 8.61 -4.52 -6.29
CA LYS A 75 9.96 -4.30 -5.80
C LYS A 75 9.95 -3.96 -4.30
N ASN A 76 10.97 -4.45 -3.60
CA ASN A 76 11.38 -3.97 -2.27
C ASN A 76 12.85 -3.58 -2.38
N ILE A 77 13.14 -2.30 -2.27
CA ILE A 77 14.49 -1.74 -2.46
C ILE A 77 14.89 -0.84 -1.32
N HIS A 78 16.17 -0.82 -1.05
CA HIS A 78 16.79 0.15 -0.17
C HIS A 78 17.66 1.11 -0.98
N ILE A 79 17.55 2.41 -0.71
CA ILE A 79 18.37 3.45 -1.32
C ILE A 79 19.03 4.30 -0.24
N LYS A 80 20.20 4.86 -0.55
CA LYS A 80 20.82 5.87 0.30
C LYS A 80 19.92 7.11 0.38
N ASP A 81 20.09 7.90 1.43
CA ASP A 81 19.44 9.22 1.53
C ASP A 81 19.94 10.13 0.40
N SER A 82 19.20 10.09 -0.70
CA SER A 82 19.46 10.86 -1.91
C SER A 82 18.14 11.17 -2.57
N GLN A 83 17.80 12.43 -2.61
CA GLN A 83 16.62 12.95 -3.29
C GLN A 83 16.57 12.51 -4.76
N LYS A 84 17.67 12.65 -5.48
CA LYS A 84 17.77 12.27 -6.90
C LYS A 84 17.45 10.78 -7.13
N LEU A 85 17.92 9.90 -6.24
CA LEU A 85 17.62 8.47 -6.33
C LEU A 85 16.14 8.21 -6.01
N LEU A 86 15.61 8.86 -4.98
CA LEU A 86 14.21 8.73 -4.59
C LEU A 86 13.29 9.20 -5.73
N GLU A 87 13.53 10.36 -6.29
CA GLU A 87 12.77 10.89 -7.43
C GLU A 87 12.77 9.94 -8.63
N LYS A 88 13.94 9.41 -8.98
CA LYS A 88 14.07 8.41 -10.04
C LYS A 88 13.20 7.19 -9.77
N GLU A 89 13.24 6.66 -8.55
CA GLU A 89 12.48 5.48 -8.17
C GLU A 89 10.97 5.73 -8.11
N LEU A 90 10.55 6.93 -7.66
CA LEU A 90 9.14 7.32 -7.64
C LEU A 90 8.59 7.52 -9.05
N ASN A 91 9.32 8.24 -9.91
CA ASN A 91 8.89 8.52 -11.28
C ASN A 91 8.80 7.23 -12.13
N ASN A 92 9.68 6.26 -11.87
CA ASN A 92 9.69 4.98 -12.58
C ASN A 92 8.74 3.93 -11.97
N SER A 93 8.05 4.25 -10.88
CA SER A 93 7.13 3.29 -10.26
C SER A 93 5.93 3.03 -11.15
N LYS A 94 5.68 1.74 -11.41
CA LYS A 94 4.48 1.25 -12.13
C LYS A 94 3.44 0.64 -11.19
N SER A 95 3.78 0.49 -9.91
CA SER A 95 2.90 -0.10 -8.89
C SER A 95 1.71 0.82 -8.60
N ASN A 96 0.59 0.23 -8.18
CA ASN A 96 -0.59 1.00 -7.76
C ASN A 96 -0.29 1.85 -6.53
N ILE A 97 0.49 1.29 -5.59
CA ILE A 97 0.88 1.95 -4.34
C ILE A 97 2.39 1.83 -4.18
N THR A 98 3.05 2.96 -3.96
CA THR A 98 4.47 3.02 -3.57
C THR A 98 4.56 3.52 -2.14
N ILE A 99 5.23 2.77 -1.28
CA ILE A 99 5.44 3.14 0.13
C ILE A 99 6.92 3.46 0.32
N VAL A 100 7.19 4.68 0.74
CA VAL A 100 8.53 5.15 1.11
C VAL A 100 8.63 5.13 2.63
N ILE A 101 9.67 4.53 3.16
CA ILE A 101 9.94 4.41 4.61
C ILE A 101 11.24 5.12 4.93
N GLY A 102 11.18 6.12 5.79
CA GLY A 102 12.30 7.03 6.08
C GLY A 102 12.30 8.23 5.14
N GLY A 103 13.31 9.06 5.24
CA GLY A 103 13.43 10.28 4.41
C GLY A 103 12.40 11.37 4.68
N THR A 104 11.59 11.24 5.73
CA THR A 104 10.64 12.28 6.19
C THR A 104 11.32 13.30 7.11
N GLY A 105 12.65 13.30 7.16
CA GLY A 105 13.46 14.24 7.95
C GLY A 105 13.74 15.55 7.20
N LYS A 106 14.80 16.24 7.57
CA LYS A 106 15.14 17.62 7.17
C LYS A 106 15.20 17.98 5.68
N SER A 107 15.04 16.99 4.78
CA SER A 107 15.04 17.20 3.32
C SER A 107 13.63 17.30 2.71
N GLU A 108 12.60 17.49 3.51
CA GLU A 108 11.21 17.55 3.01
C GLU A 108 10.96 18.77 2.11
N ASP A 109 11.70 19.86 2.31
CA ASP A 109 11.56 21.09 1.54
C ASP A 109 12.21 21.00 0.15
N ASP A 110 13.08 20.00 -0.07
CA ASP A 110 13.86 19.88 -1.29
C ASP A 110 13.26 18.90 -2.33
N PHE A 111 12.26 18.12 -1.97
CA PHE A 111 11.64 17.21 -2.92
C PHE A 111 10.70 17.96 -3.86
N ASP A 112 11.04 17.98 -5.13
CA ASP A 112 10.20 18.60 -6.16
C ASP A 112 8.96 17.73 -6.46
N PHE A 113 7.91 17.97 -5.69
CA PHE A 113 6.59 17.33 -5.86
C PHE A 113 5.75 18.01 -6.96
N LYS A 114 6.32 18.83 -7.85
CA LYS A 114 5.57 19.62 -8.86
C LYS A 114 4.55 18.81 -9.64
N ASN A 115 4.85 17.53 -9.85
CA ASN A 115 3.97 16.62 -10.61
C ASN A 115 3.18 15.66 -9.71
N PHE A 116 3.20 15.84 -8.40
CA PHE A 116 2.47 15.03 -7.43
C PHE A 116 1.42 15.88 -6.73
N LYS A 117 0.18 15.42 -6.74
CA LYS A 117 -0.89 16.08 -5.98
C LYS A 117 -0.86 15.58 -4.54
N LEU A 118 -0.66 16.47 -3.59
CA LEU A 118 -0.76 16.18 -2.17
C LEU A 118 -2.19 15.80 -1.80
N LEU A 119 -2.36 14.68 -1.12
CA LEU A 119 -3.65 14.19 -0.59
C LEU A 119 -3.74 14.39 0.92
N ILE A 120 -2.66 14.05 1.64
CA ILE A 120 -2.59 14.11 3.11
C ILE A 120 -1.23 14.71 3.47
N ASN A 121 -1.24 15.71 4.34
CA ASN A 121 -0.05 16.32 4.93
C ASN A 121 -0.12 16.19 6.45
N GLY A 122 0.41 15.10 6.96
CA GLY A 122 0.35 14.79 8.38
C GLY A 122 -0.95 14.12 8.83
N LEU A 123 -0.87 13.42 9.95
CA LEU A 123 -2.01 12.79 10.62
C LEU A 123 -2.05 13.25 12.08
N ASN A 124 -3.26 13.42 12.62
CA ASN A 124 -3.43 13.62 14.06
C ASN A 124 -3.32 12.28 14.80
N LEU A 125 -2.18 11.59 14.61
CA LEU A 125 -1.90 10.26 15.12
C LEU A 125 -0.48 10.22 15.71
N LYS A 126 -0.32 9.66 16.88
CA LYS A 126 0.98 9.46 17.52
C LYS A 126 1.11 8.01 18.00
N PRO A 127 2.05 7.22 17.42
CA PRO A 127 3.03 7.57 16.39
C PRO A 127 2.41 7.62 14.98
N GLY A 128 2.99 8.45 14.08
CA GLY A 128 2.55 8.51 12.67
C GLY A 128 2.30 9.94 12.15
N LYS A 129 2.41 10.97 13.02
CA LYS A 129 2.12 12.37 12.67
C LYS A 129 2.76 12.86 11.35
N PRO A 130 4.05 12.60 11.03
CA PRO A 130 4.68 13.12 9.81
C PRO A 130 4.38 12.30 8.55
N PHE A 131 3.31 11.52 8.56
CA PHE A 131 2.86 10.80 7.37
C PHE A 131 2.43 11.76 6.26
N LYS A 132 2.78 11.45 5.00
CA LYS A 132 2.28 12.16 3.83
C LYS A 132 1.77 11.20 2.77
N ALA A 133 0.77 11.62 2.03
CA ALA A 133 0.26 10.87 0.90
C ALA A 133 0.11 11.76 -0.33
N PHE A 134 0.52 11.23 -1.48
CA PHE A 134 0.42 11.90 -2.77
C PHE A 134 -0.22 11.00 -3.80
N ILE A 135 -0.73 11.61 -4.87
CA ILE A 135 -1.21 10.92 -6.05
C ILE A 135 -0.57 11.49 -7.32
N LYS A 136 -0.18 10.60 -8.22
CA LYS A 136 0.30 10.92 -9.57
C LYS A 136 -0.15 9.82 -10.54
N ASN A 137 -0.76 10.20 -11.65
CA ASN A 137 -1.19 9.26 -12.70
C ASN A 137 -2.00 8.07 -12.15
N LYS A 138 -2.96 8.34 -11.27
CA LYS A 138 -3.80 7.33 -10.58
C LYS A 138 -3.03 6.35 -9.69
N ARG A 139 -1.79 6.64 -9.34
CA ARG A 139 -0.96 5.87 -8.40
C ARG A 139 -0.81 6.62 -7.11
N ILE A 140 -0.77 5.89 -6.00
CA ILE A 140 -0.68 6.44 -4.65
C ILE A 140 0.74 6.28 -4.14
N PHE A 141 1.26 7.33 -3.52
CA PHE A 141 2.58 7.38 -2.90
C PHE A 141 2.41 7.73 -1.43
N LEU A 142 2.83 6.82 -0.54
CA LEU A 142 2.71 6.93 0.89
C LEU A 142 4.09 7.10 1.50
N PHE A 143 4.28 8.14 2.28
CA PHE A 143 5.55 8.43 2.96
C PHE A 143 5.39 8.14 4.45
N PHE A 144 6.06 7.11 4.92
CA PHE A 144 6.05 6.66 6.31
C PHE A 144 7.27 7.20 7.04
N PRO A 145 7.11 7.68 8.28
CA PRO A 145 8.24 7.97 9.14
C PRO A 145 9.14 6.75 9.32
N GLY A 146 10.45 6.95 9.46
CA GLY A 146 11.42 5.88 9.68
C GLY A 146 11.26 5.12 11.01
N ASN A 147 10.49 5.64 11.96
CA ASN A 147 10.24 4.99 13.24
C ASN A 147 9.44 3.69 13.07
N PRO A 148 9.90 2.53 13.62
CA PRO A 148 9.23 1.25 13.50
C PRO A 148 7.79 1.23 14.02
N CYS A 149 7.52 1.88 15.15
CA CYS A 149 6.16 1.97 15.69
C CYS A 149 5.22 2.71 14.73
N SER A 150 5.70 3.77 14.09
CA SER A 150 4.92 4.49 13.07
C SER A 150 4.60 3.60 11.86
N SER A 151 5.61 2.88 11.37
CA SER A 151 5.43 1.95 10.25
C SER A 151 4.42 0.85 10.59
N PHE A 152 4.48 0.30 11.79
CA PHE A 152 3.52 -0.70 12.26
C PHE A 152 2.09 -0.15 12.29
N VAL A 153 1.87 0.99 12.94
CA VAL A 153 0.54 1.59 13.08
C VAL A 153 -0.03 1.99 11.72
N LEU A 154 0.75 2.68 10.89
CA LEU A 154 0.31 3.12 9.56
C LEU A 154 0.02 1.95 8.63
N THR A 155 0.78 0.86 8.71
CA THR A 155 0.49 -0.36 7.94
C THR A 155 -0.86 -0.94 8.34
N ASN A 156 -1.11 -1.10 9.64
CA ASN A 156 -2.36 -1.71 10.11
C ASN A 156 -3.59 -0.82 9.87
N ILE A 157 -3.46 0.48 9.96
CA ILE A 157 -4.58 1.40 9.76
C ILE A 157 -4.77 1.72 8.27
N LEU A 158 -3.75 2.25 7.60
CA LEU A 158 -3.90 2.80 6.25
C LEU A 158 -3.76 1.74 5.16
N VAL A 159 -2.71 0.91 5.21
CA VAL A 159 -2.47 -0.09 4.16
C VAL A 159 -3.55 -1.15 4.19
N THR A 160 -3.95 -1.61 5.38
CA THR A 160 -5.07 -2.55 5.53
C THR A 160 -6.35 -1.98 4.96
N SER A 161 -6.65 -0.72 5.30
CA SER A 161 -7.86 -0.04 4.81
C SER A 161 -7.88 0.08 3.30
N LEU A 162 -6.76 0.46 2.68
CA LEU A 162 -6.64 0.53 1.22
C LEU A 162 -6.85 -0.84 0.56
N ILE A 163 -6.26 -1.90 1.12
CA ILE A 163 -6.44 -3.27 0.62
C ILE A 163 -7.91 -3.70 0.73
N LEU A 164 -8.55 -3.45 1.86
CA LEU A 164 -9.94 -3.80 2.09
C LEU A 164 -10.90 -3.01 1.20
N GLN A 165 -10.70 -1.70 1.07
CA GLN A 165 -11.50 -0.88 0.16
C GLN A 165 -11.37 -1.37 -1.29
N PHE A 166 -10.16 -1.71 -1.71
CA PHE A 166 -9.93 -2.23 -3.05
C PHE A 166 -10.61 -3.59 -3.25
N LYS A 167 -10.48 -4.53 -2.29
CA LYS A 167 -11.05 -5.87 -2.37
C LYS A 167 -12.59 -5.86 -2.35
N PHE A 168 -13.18 -5.02 -1.51
CA PHE A 168 -14.61 -5.07 -1.26
C PHE A 168 -15.39 -3.90 -1.84
N LYS A 169 -14.72 -2.89 -2.39
CA LYS A 169 -15.32 -1.62 -2.82
C LYS A 169 -16.21 -0.99 -1.75
N LYS A 170 -15.96 -1.31 -0.48
CA LYS A 170 -16.65 -0.75 0.66
C LYS A 170 -15.88 0.46 1.17
N LYS A 171 -16.59 1.55 1.38
CA LYS A 171 -16.05 2.67 2.15
C LYS A 171 -15.93 2.19 3.60
N LEU A 172 -14.70 2.06 4.12
CA LEU A 172 -14.51 1.84 5.55
C LEU A 172 -14.92 3.12 6.25
N ILE A 173 -16.00 3.03 7.00
CA ILE A 173 -16.34 4.05 7.98
C ILE A 173 -15.52 3.67 9.20
N PHE A 174 -14.49 4.44 9.50
CA PHE A 174 -13.87 4.40 10.81
C PHE A 174 -14.85 5.09 11.74
N ASP A 175 -15.27 4.41 12.81
CA ASP A 175 -16.05 5.03 13.86
C ASP A 175 -15.35 6.31 14.34
N ASP A 176 -16.13 7.32 14.62
CA ASP A 176 -15.88 8.76 14.64
C ASP A 176 -14.66 9.33 15.41
N GLU A 177 -13.73 8.54 15.89
CA GLU A 177 -12.61 9.05 16.72
C GLU A 177 -11.27 9.25 15.99
N ILE A 178 -11.15 8.85 14.73
CA ILE A 178 -9.96 9.15 13.91
C ILE A 178 -10.31 10.24 12.91
N ALA A 179 -10.44 11.46 13.41
CA ALA A 179 -10.62 12.62 12.55
C ALA A 179 -9.35 12.88 11.75
N ILE A 180 -9.38 12.56 10.46
CA ILE A 180 -8.42 13.11 9.51
C ILE A 180 -8.79 14.58 9.32
N LYS A 181 -8.18 15.47 10.11
CA LYS A 181 -8.29 16.91 9.85
C LYS A 181 -7.51 17.20 8.57
N LYS A 182 -8.23 17.66 7.54
CA LYS A 182 -7.62 18.48 6.49
C LYS A 182 -7.07 19.74 7.18
N ILE A 183 -5.76 19.88 7.18
CA ILE A 183 -5.09 21.14 7.47
C ILE A 183 -4.93 21.89 6.16
#